data_f3b5bad5c10dd5e571181112cc80d5f8
#
_entry.id   f3b5bad5c10dd5e571181112cc80d5f8
#
_cell.length_a   1.000
_cell.length_b   1.000
_cell.length_c   1.000
_cell.angle_alpha   90.00
_cell.angle_beta   90.00
_cell.angle_gamma   90.00
#
_symmetry.space_group_name_H-M   'P 1'
#
loop_
_entity.id
_entity.type
_entity.pdbx_description
1 polymer ?
#
loop_
_entity_poly.entity_id
_entity_poly.type
_entity_poly.pdbx_seq_one_letter_code
_entity_poly.pdbx_strand_id
1 'polypeptide(L)'
;MKKINKRKTLIKIFATFSTILLFPSLSLFSKPAKANIKKTTVDLIVVWKSKRRMTLFYKKKALKSYSIRLGFNPRGHKRREGDGRTPEGTYWITHKNPNSSFHKSLGISYPNKQDEKYAKQNGFSPGKDIFIHGGPKNFLKHFFFDWTEGCIAVTDSEIDEIYSLVQKKTPIFITT
;
A
#
# COMPACT_ATOMS: atom_id res chain seq x y z
N MET A 1 21.65 -0.21 92.76
CA MET A 1 22.78 -1.09 92.35
C MET A 1 22.24 -2.45 91.99
N LYS A 2 22.11 -2.80 90.71
CA LYS A 2 21.74 -4.19 90.23
C LYS A 2 22.69 -4.63 89.11
N LYS A 3 23.42 -5.70 89.37
CA LYS A 3 24.37 -6.31 88.53
C LYS A 3 23.63 -6.98 87.32
N ILE A 4 24.07 -6.68 86.10
CA ILE A 4 23.59 -7.34 84.91
C ILE A 4 24.56 -8.49 84.53
N ASN A 5 24.02 -9.68 84.47
CA ASN A 5 24.75 -10.95 84.22
C ASN A 5 24.80 -11.20 82.71
N LYS A 6 26.00 -11.24 82.10
CA LYS A 6 26.20 -11.52 80.69
C LYS A 6 26.26 -13.04 80.47
N ARG A 7 25.21 -13.65 79.93
CA ARG A 7 25.26 -15.00 79.40
C ARG A 7 25.74 -14.96 77.95
N LYS A 8 26.87 -15.58 77.70
CA LYS A 8 27.41 -15.80 76.36
C LYS A 8 26.70 -17.00 75.76
N THR A 9 25.91 -16.74 74.72
CA THR A 9 25.32 -17.81 73.90
C THR A 9 26.22 -18.13 72.70
N LEU A 10 26.72 -19.34 72.69
CA LEU A 10 27.59 -19.87 71.62
C LEU A 10 26.68 -20.35 70.45
N ILE A 11 26.72 -19.64 69.34
CA ILE A 11 26.00 -20.05 68.15
C ILE A 11 26.94 -20.94 67.32
N LYS A 12 26.57 -22.22 67.20
CA LYS A 12 27.23 -23.16 66.28
C LYS A 12 26.74 -22.90 64.85
N ILE A 13 27.65 -22.45 64.00
CA ILE A 13 27.38 -22.28 62.58
C ILE A 13 27.56 -23.65 61.89
N PHE A 14 26.47 -24.27 61.47
CA PHE A 14 26.51 -25.42 60.54
C PHE A 14 26.66 -24.89 59.12
N ALA A 15 27.82 -25.10 58.51
CA ALA A 15 28.05 -24.84 57.12
C ALA A 15 27.46 -26.00 56.28
N THR A 16 26.33 -25.80 55.68
CA THR A 16 25.79 -26.72 54.65
C THR A 16 26.39 -26.37 53.29
N PHE A 17 27.25 -27.26 52.80
CA PHE A 17 27.73 -27.21 51.41
C PHE A 17 26.56 -27.55 50.47
N SER A 18 25.99 -26.52 49.84
CA SER A 18 25.03 -26.72 48.76
C SER A 18 25.78 -26.85 47.44
N THR A 19 25.86 -28.06 46.92
CA THR A 19 26.40 -28.37 45.60
C THR A 19 25.41 -27.83 44.53
N ILE A 20 25.72 -26.70 43.90
CA ILE A 20 24.99 -26.17 42.76
C ILE A 20 25.38 -27.00 41.53
N LEU A 21 24.50 -27.90 41.11
CA LEU A 21 24.57 -28.58 39.81
C LEU A 21 24.27 -27.55 38.72
N LEU A 22 25.31 -27.07 38.04
CA LEU A 22 25.14 -26.29 36.79
C LEU A 22 24.69 -27.26 35.69
N PHE A 23 23.40 -27.24 35.37
CA PHE A 23 22.90 -27.80 34.09
C PHE A 23 23.22 -26.80 32.97
N PRO A 24 23.97 -27.19 31.91
CA PRO A 24 24.08 -26.35 30.74
C PRO A 24 22.71 -26.33 30.05
N SER A 25 22.00 -25.19 30.16
CA SER A 25 20.81 -24.92 29.34
C SER A 25 21.21 -24.80 27.88
N LEU A 26 21.10 -25.92 27.15
CA LEU A 26 21.24 -25.97 25.70
C LEU A 26 20.04 -25.20 25.09
N SER A 27 20.18 -23.88 24.98
CA SER A 27 19.21 -23.05 24.28
C SER A 27 19.26 -23.41 22.79
N LEU A 28 18.34 -24.26 22.37
CA LEU A 28 18.02 -24.50 20.96
C LEU A 28 17.49 -23.18 20.38
N PHE A 29 18.40 -22.29 19.93
CA PHE A 29 18.06 -21.21 19.04
C PHE A 29 17.59 -21.85 17.71
N SER A 30 16.32 -22.22 17.63
CA SER A 30 15.70 -22.51 16.34
C SER A 30 15.69 -21.20 15.55
N LYS A 31 16.48 -21.14 14.46
CA LYS A 31 16.40 -20.06 13.49
C LYS A 31 14.94 -19.91 13.08
N PRO A 32 14.35 -18.70 13.14
CA PRO A 32 12.99 -18.51 12.65
C PRO A 32 12.95 -18.99 11.20
N ALA A 33 12.13 -19.99 10.93
CA ALA A 33 11.86 -20.44 9.58
C ALA A 33 11.42 -19.19 8.81
N LYS A 34 12.13 -18.85 7.72
CA LYS A 34 11.69 -17.82 6.78
C LYS A 34 10.30 -18.27 6.31
N ALA A 35 9.27 -17.71 6.93
CA ALA A 35 7.92 -17.88 6.44
C ALA A 35 7.94 -17.45 4.97
N ASN A 36 7.66 -18.38 4.08
CA ASN A 36 7.51 -18.12 2.66
C ASN A 36 6.20 -17.33 2.55
N ILE A 37 6.27 -16.00 2.79
CA ILE A 37 5.13 -15.10 2.66
C ILE A 37 4.77 -15.17 1.19
N LYS A 38 3.80 -16.03 0.86
CA LYS A 38 3.20 -16.11 -0.46
C LYS A 38 2.75 -14.70 -0.80
N LYS A 39 3.52 -14.02 -1.65
CA LYS A 39 3.31 -12.61 -2.00
C LYS A 39 1.86 -12.46 -2.44
N THR A 40 1.01 -11.91 -1.57
CA THR A 40 -0.40 -11.68 -1.87
C THR A 40 -0.45 -10.78 -3.09
N THR A 41 -0.92 -11.31 -4.21
CA THR A 41 -0.98 -10.59 -5.48
C THR A 41 -2.39 -10.07 -5.67
N VAL A 42 -2.53 -8.77 -5.87
CA VAL A 42 -3.81 -8.13 -6.18
C VAL A 42 -4.38 -8.72 -7.46
N ASP A 43 -5.65 -9.12 -7.43
CA ASP A 43 -6.35 -9.68 -8.58
C ASP A 43 -7.43 -8.74 -9.16
N LEU A 44 -7.76 -7.64 -8.46
CA LEU A 44 -8.67 -6.60 -8.92
C LEU A 44 -8.37 -5.27 -8.23
N ILE A 45 -8.45 -4.20 -8.99
CA ILE A 45 -8.46 -2.81 -8.48
C ILE A 45 -9.84 -2.22 -8.75
N VAL A 46 -10.46 -1.58 -7.76
CA VAL A 46 -11.71 -0.84 -7.94
C VAL A 46 -11.51 0.62 -7.53
N VAL A 47 -11.92 1.52 -8.41
CA VAL A 47 -11.85 2.98 -8.21
C VAL A 47 -13.26 3.54 -8.18
N TRP A 48 -13.65 4.14 -7.04
CA TRP A 48 -14.88 4.92 -6.89
C TRP A 48 -14.53 6.41 -6.98
N LYS A 49 -14.79 7.00 -8.12
CA LYS A 49 -14.45 8.41 -8.42
C LYS A 49 -15.14 9.38 -7.48
N SER A 50 -16.45 9.21 -7.23
CA SER A 50 -17.22 10.06 -6.32
C SER A 50 -16.70 10.03 -4.88
N LYS A 51 -16.18 8.88 -4.45
CA LYS A 51 -15.63 8.67 -3.10
C LYS A 51 -14.15 9.02 -2.99
N ARG A 52 -13.49 9.38 -4.10
CA ARG A 52 -12.02 9.56 -4.16
C ARG A 52 -11.29 8.40 -3.48
N ARG A 53 -11.72 7.17 -3.80
CA ARG A 53 -11.20 5.94 -3.18
C ARG A 53 -10.80 4.93 -4.24
N MET A 54 -9.66 4.32 -4.04
CA MET A 54 -9.20 3.13 -4.76
C MET A 54 -8.98 2.02 -3.76
N THR A 55 -9.48 0.80 -4.07
CA THR A 55 -9.30 -0.38 -3.22
C THR A 55 -8.68 -1.51 -4.02
N LEU A 56 -7.69 -2.15 -3.42
CA LEU A 56 -7.08 -3.36 -3.94
C LEU A 56 -7.79 -4.57 -3.35
N PHE A 57 -8.05 -5.57 -4.19
CA PHE A 57 -8.72 -6.81 -3.82
C PHE A 57 -7.84 -8.03 -4.11
N TYR A 58 -8.04 -9.08 -3.32
CA TYR A 58 -7.56 -10.43 -3.57
C TYR A 58 -8.62 -11.43 -3.17
N LYS A 59 -9.01 -12.32 -4.09
CA LYS A 59 -10.07 -13.34 -3.89
C LYS A 59 -11.36 -12.73 -3.31
N LYS A 60 -11.81 -11.62 -3.90
CA LYS A 60 -13.01 -10.85 -3.51
C LYS A 60 -12.93 -10.18 -2.12
N LYS A 61 -11.80 -10.27 -1.41
CA LYS A 61 -11.59 -9.57 -0.13
C LYS A 61 -10.83 -8.28 -0.37
N ALA A 62 -11.30 -7.17 0.22
CA ALA A 62 -10.57 -5.92 0.22
C ALA A 62 -9.29 -6.08 1.05
N LEU A 63 -8.14 -5.78 0.44
CA LEU A 63 -6.84 -5.79 1.09
C LEU A 63 -6.54 -4.44 1.72
N LYS A 64 -6.67 -3.39 0.90
CA LYS A 64 -6.35 -2.02 1.32
C LYS A 64 -7.05 -1.00 0.45
N SER A 65 -7.37 0.15 1.05
CA SER A 65 -7.97 1.30 0.37
C SER A 65 -7.08 2.52 0.51
N TYR A 66 -7.10 3.36 -0.53
CA TYR A 66 -6.30 4.57 -0.63
C TYR A 66 -7.21 5.76 -0.98
N SER A 67 -6.92 6.92 -0.40
CA SER A 67 -7.45 8.19 -0.88
C SER A 67 -6.75 8.59 -2.16
N ILE A 68 -7.50 8.97 -3.18
CA ILE A 68 -6.94 9.31 -4.49
C ILE A 68 -7.28 10.72 -4.91
N ARG A 69 -6.54 11.23 -5.89
CA ARG A 69 -6.89 12.42 -6.66
C ARG A 69 -7.03 12.04 -8.11
N LEU A 70 -7.90 12.74 -8.79
CA LEU A 70 -8.32 12.48 -10.17
C LEU A 70 -7.93 13.62 -11.09
N GLY A 71 -8.37 13.55 -12.33
CA GLY A 71 -8.28 14.66 -13.26
C GLY A 71 -9.05 15.90 -12.76
N PHE A 72 -8.61 17.08 -13.13
CA PHE A 72 -9.15 18.37 -12.66
C PHE A 72 -10.64 18.58 -13.00
N ASN A 73 -11.19 17.79 -13.92
CA ASN A 73 -12.63 17.70 -14.21
C ASN A 73 -13.14 16.28 -13.93
N PRO A 74 -13.35 15.91 -12.65
CA PRO A 74 -13.46 14.51 -12.23
C PRO A 74 -14.78 13.82 -12.58
N ARG A 75 -15.82 14.58 -12.98
CA ARG A 75 -17.16 14.03 -13.22
C ARG A 75 -17.27 13.46 -14.63
N GLY A 76 -17.87 12.28 -14.73
CA GLY A 76 -18.11 11.59 -15.98
C GLY A 76 -16.87 10.92 -16.58
N HIS A 77 -17.11 10.16 -17.63
CA HIS A 77 -16.09 9.39 -18.34
C HIS A 77 -15.21 10.30 -19.22
N LYS A 78 -13.90 9.97 -19.29
CA LYS A 78 -12.96 10.61 -20.22
C LYS A 78 -13.37 10.33 -21.68
N ARG A 79 -13.48 11.39 -22.49
CA ARG A 79 -13.94 11.32 -23.86
C ARG A 79 -12.93 11.82 -24.88
N ARG A 80 -12.12 12.80 -24.50
CA ARG A 80 -11.15 13.44 -25.40
C ARG A 80 -9.88 13.85 -24.65
N GLU A 81 -8.83 14.02 -25.40
CA GLU A 81 -7.58 14.59 -24.90
C GLU A 81 -7.83 15.98 -24.30
N GLY A 82 -7.17 16.30 -23.19
CA GLY A 82 -7.30 17.60 -22.53
C GLY A 82 -8.60 17.85 -21.76
N ASP A 83 -9.55 16.90 -21.70
CA ASP A 83 -10.81 17.09 -21.00
C ASP A 83 -10.70 17.04 -19.46
N GLY A 84 -9.53 16.72 -18.94
CA GLY A 84 -9.26 16.64 -17.51
C GLY A 84 -10.02 15.54 -16.79
N ARG A 85 -10.58 14.58 -17.49
CA ARG A 85 -11.38 13.49 -16.90
C ARG A 85 -10.57 12.23 -16.74
N THR A 86 -10.87 11.51 -15.66
CA THR A 86 -10.42 10.12 -15.47
C THR A 86 -11.42 9.17 -16.13
N PRO A 87 -11.00 8.18 -16.93
CA PRO A 87 -11.91 7.27 -17.60
C PRO A 87 -12.74 6.44 -16.63
N GLU A 88 -13.90 6.00 -17.09
CA GLU A 88 -14.79 5.04 -16.40
C GLU A 88 -14.92 3.78 -17.26
N GLY A 89 -15.03 2.62 -16.61
CA GLY A 89 -15.11 1.33 -17.28
C GLY A 89 -14.08 0.33 -16.77
N THR A 90 -13.90 -0.77 -17.53
CA THR A 90 -12.94 -1.83 -17.23
C THR A 90 -11.70 -1.69 -18.10
N TYR A 91 -10.55 -1.67 -17.44
CA TYR A 91 -9.23 -1.58 -18.05
C TYR A 91 -8.28 -2.58 -17.38
N TRP A 92 -6.99 -2.55 -17.78
CA TRP A 92 -5.92 -3.42 -17.26
C TRP A 92 -4.68 -2.59 -16.96
N ILE A 93 -3.87 -3.08 -16.04
CA ILE A 93 -2.53 -2.54 -15.82
C ILE A 93 -1.63 -3.05 -16.95
N THR A 94 -1.11 -2.14 -17.76
CA THR A 94 -0.31 -2.44 -18.97
C THR A 94 1.16 -2.64 -18.63
N HIS A 95 1.72 -1.72 -17.85
CA HIS A 95 3.14 -1.72 -17.49
C HIS A 95 3.38 -1.03 -16.15
N LYS A 96 4.59 -1.22 -15.65
CA LYS A 96 5.08 -0.63 -14.40
C LYS A 96 6.31 0.19 -14.73
N ASN A 97 6.34 1.47 -14.34
CA ASN A 97 7.46 2.37 -14.52
C ASN A 97 8.05 2.78 -13.16
N PRO A 98 9.27 2.33 -12.81
CA PRO A 98 9.93 2.71 -11.56
C PRO A 98 10.53 4.12 -11.60
N ASN A 99 10.71 4.69 -12.80
CA ASN A 99 11.36 5.98 -13.05
C ASN A 99 10.37 7.02 -13.60
N SER A 100 9.16 7.06 -13.04
CA SER A 100 8.15 8.04 -13.41
C SER A 100 8.51 9.43 -12.89
N SER A 101 8.15 10.48 -13.64
CA SER A 101 8.26 11.89 -13.17
C SER A 101 7.49 12.13 -11.86
N PHE A 102 6.55 11.27 -11.54
CA PHE A 102 5.74 11.24 -10.32
C PHE A 102 6.10 10.05 -9.44
N HIS A 103 7.39 9.86 -9.15
CA HIS A 103 7.98 8.80 -8.37
C HIS A 103 7.88 7.42 -9.05
N LYS A 104 6.76 6.73 -8.98
CA LYS A 104 6.46 5.47 -9.68
C LYS A 104 5.09 5.55 -10.36
N SER A 105 4.88 4.71 -11.39
CA SER A 105 3.57 4.65 -12.03
C SER A 105 3.21 3.26 -12.56
N LEU A 106 1.88 3.03 -12.66
CA LEU A 106 1.26 1.88 -13.29
C LEU A 106 0.40 2.37 -14.45
N GLY A 107 0.69 1.95 -15.67
CA GLY A 107 -0.08 2.33 -16.86
C GLY A 107 -1.43 1.62 -16.91
N ILE A 108 -2.48 2.34 -17.29
CA ILE A 108 -3.85 1.84 -17.51
C ILE A 108 -4.09 1.72 -19.01
N SER A 109 -4.81 0.68 -19.46
CA SER A 109 -5.07 0.38 -20.88
C SER A 109 -6.13 1.28 -21.51
N TYR A 110 -6.20 2.54 -21.10
CA TYR A 110 -7.00 3.56 -21.78
C TYR A 110 -6.21 4.14 -22.97
N PRO A 111 -6.84 4.42 -24.14
CA PRO A 111 -8.22 4.12 -24.50
C PRO A 111 -8.43 2.65 -24.86
N ASN A 112 -9.63 2.12 -24.59
CA ASN A 112 -10.08 0.86 -25.15
C ASN A 112 -10.77 1.07 -26.52
N LYS A 113 -11.16 -0.02 -27.21
CA LYS A 113 -11.80 0.06 -28.54
C LYS A 113 -13.09 0.91 -28.57
N GLN A 114 -13.83 0.96 -27.46
CA GLN A 114 -15.07 1.77 -27.38
C GLN A 114 -14.72 3.25 -27.23
N ASP A 115 -13.69 3.57 -26.45
CA ASP A 115 -13.19 4.92 -26.29
C ASP A 115 -12.68 5.48 -27.62
N GLU A 116 -11.87 4.69 -28.35
CA GLU A 116 -11.34 5.03 -29.66
C GLU A 116 -12.47 5.25 -30.70
N LYS A 117 -13.44 4.32 -30.73
CA LYS A 117 -14.59 4.42 -31.63
C LYS A 117 -15.39 5.70 -31.39
N TYR A 118 -15.69 5.99 -30.12
CA TYR A 118 -16.42 7.20 -29.75
C TYR A 118 -15.67 8.47 -30.16
N ALA A 119 -14.39 8.56 -29.85
CA ALA A 119 -13.57 9.70 -30.19
C ALA A 119 -13.49 9.93 -31.70
N LYS A 120 -13.27 8.86 -32.49
CA LYS A 120 -13.25 8.91 -33.95
C LYS A 120 -14.59 9.38 -34.54
N GLN A 121 -15.71 8.90 -34.03
CA GLN A 121 -17.05 9.29 -34.49
C GLN A 121 -17.36 10.76 -34.23
N ASN A 122 -16.69 11.36 -33.21
CA ASN A 122 -16.88 12.75 -32.84
C ASN A 122 -15.72 13.68 -33.29
N GLY A 123 -14.78 13.17 -34.09
CA GLY A 123 -13.74 13.98 -34.73
C GLY A 123 -12.63 14.49 -33.78
N PHE A 124 -12.32 13.77 -32.69
CA PHE A 124 -11.25 14.14 -31.76
C PHE A 124 -10.37 12.98 -31.31
N SER A 125 -9.22 13.28 -30.71
CA SER A 125 -8.34 12.32 -30.06
C SER A 125 -8.90 11.92 -28.71
N PRO A 126 -8.96 10.62 -28.35
CA PRO A 126 -9.31 10.21 -27.00
C PRO A 126 -8.24 10.59 -25.97
N GLY A 127 -7.01 10.88 -26.42
CA GLY A 127 -5.82 10.97 -25.60
C GLY A 127 -5.30 9.59 -25.21
N LYS A 128 -4.29 9.56 -24.32
CA LYS A 128 -3.61 8.34 -23.84
C LYS A 128 -2.95 8.62 -22.50
N ASP A 129 -2.08 7.72 -22.07
CA ASP A 129 -1.17 7.93 -20.94
C ASP A 129 -1.88 8.17 -19.61
N ILE A 130 -2.90 7.37 -19.32
CA ILE A 130 -3.56 7.34 -18.02
C ILE A 130 -2.83 6.37 -17.08
N PHE A 131 -2.44 6.86 -15.91
CA PHE A 131 -1.65 6.12 -14.94
C PHE A 131 -2.26 6.17 -13.54
N ILE A 132 -1.90 5.19 -12.69
CA ILE A 132 -1.87 5.36 -11.25
C ILE A 132 -0.43 5.76 -10.89
N HIS A 133 -0.22 6.89 -10.18
CA HIS A 133 1.12 7.40 -9.88
C HIS A 133 1.20 8.11 -8.53
N GLY A 134 2.41 8.38 -8.06
CA GLY A 134 2.68 9.17 -6.86
C GLY A 134 2.58 10.68 -7.08
N GLY A 135 3.05 11.46 -6.13
CA GLY A 135 3.03 12.93 -6.16
C GLY A 135 1.65 13.56 -5.91
N PRO A 136 1.55 14.88 -5.98
CA PRO A 136 2.59 15.84 -6.29
C PRO A 136 3.56 16.03 -5.11
N LYS A 137 4.74 16.60 -5.39
CA LYS A 137 5.70 16.98 -4.34
C LYS A 137 5.10 17.98 -3.33
N ASN A 138 4.15 18.80 -3.77
CA ASN A 138 3.41 19.69 -2.88
C ASN A 138 2.26 18.93 -2.22
N PHE A 139 2.45 18.63 -0.93
CA PHE A 139 1.50 17.89 -0.09
C PHE A 139 0.09 18.52 -0.04
N LEU A 140 -0.01 19.86 0.07
CA LEU A 140 -1.30 20.54 0.10
C LEU A 140 -2.10 20.31 -1.18
N LYS A 141 -1.44 20.35 -2.34
CA LYS A 141 -2.09 20.08 -3.63
C LYS A 141 -2.68 18.67 -3.69
N HIS A 142 -1.99 17.68 -3.08
CA HIS A 142 -2.50 16.33 -3.02
C HIS A 142 -3.77 16.21 -2.16
N PHE A 143 -3.88 16.97 -1.06
CA PHE A 143 -5.02 16.82 -0.14
C PHE A 143 -6.29 17.53 -0.58
N PHE A 144 -6.18 18.68 -1.23
CA PHE A 144 -7.34 19.55 -1.44
C PHE A 144 -7.91 19.55 -2.85
N PHE A 145 -7.18 19.06 -3.86
CA PHE A 145 -7.60 19.24 -5.24
C PHE A 145 -7.44 17.97 -6.07
N ASP A 146 -8.39 17.75 -6.99
CA ASP A 146 -8.16 16.93 -8.17
C ASP A 146 -7.30 17.75 -9.15
N TRP A 147 -6.11 17.29 -9.46
CA TRP A 147 -5.08 18.12 -10.10
C TRP A 147 -4.44 17.50 -11.34
N THR A 148 -4.74 16.22 -11.60
CA THR A 148 -4.16 15.54 -12.76
C THR A 148 -4.90 15.88 -14.06
N GLU A 149 -4.37 15.48 -15.19
CA GLU A 149 -5.03 15.60 -16.50
C GLU A 149 -5.86 14.35 -16.86
N GLY A 150 -6.18 13.53 -15.86
CA GLY A 150 -6.97 12.31 -16.01
C GLY A 150 -6.38 11.10 -15.31
N CYS A 151 -5.14 11.17 -14.84
CA CYS A 151 -4.51 10.12 -14.05
C CYS A 151 -5.13 9.98 -12.65
N ILE A 152 -4.78 8.90 -11.97
CA ILE A 152 -5.15 8.61 -10.58
C ILE A 152 -3.91 8.82 -9.72
N ALA A 153 -3.88 9.85 -8.87
CA ALA A 153 -2.76 10.14 -8.01
C ALA A 153 -2.99 9.64 -6.58
N VAL A 154 -1.93 9.12 -5.99
CA VAL A 154 -1.79 8.73 -4.57
C VAL A 154 -0.52 9.38 -4.01
N THR A 155 -0.20 9.21 -2.74
CA THR A 155 1.09 9.64 -2.19
C THR A 155 2.25 8.76 -2.68
N ASP A 156 3.50 9.23 -2.56
CA ASP A 156 4.69 8.47 -2.96
C ASP A 156 4.83 7.16 -2.18
N SER A 157 4.55 7.17 -0.90
CA SER A 157 4.56 5.96 -0.07
C SER A 157 3.46 4.97 -0.45
N GLU A 158 2.28 5.46 -0.82
CA GLU A 158 1.17 4.60 -1.26
C GLU A 158 1.45 3.97 -2.62
N ILE A 159 2.05 4.72 -3.59
CA ILE A 159 2.40 4.11 -4.87
C ILE A 159 3.52 3.08 -4.72
N ASP A 160 4.45 3.21 -3.77
CA ASP A 160 5.45 2.20 -3.47
C ASP A 160 4.82 0.87 -3.06
N GLU A 161 3.83 0.94 -2.20
CA GLU A 161 3.08 -0.23 -1.75
C GLU A 161 2.25 -0.83 -2.90
N ILE A 162 1.43 -0.02 -3.57
CA ILE A 162 0.61 -0.44 -4.71
C ILE A 162 1.49 -1.09 -5.79
N TYR A 163 2.63 -0.46 -6.10
CA TYR A 163 3.59 -0.97 -7.08
C TYR A 163 4.14 -2.35 -6.70
N SER A 164 4.33 -2.63 -5.42
CA SER A 164 4.80 -3.94 -4.95
C SER A 164 3.75 -5.04 -5.07
N LEU A 165 2.47 -4.72 -4.89
CA LEU A 165 1.35 -5.65 -4.81
C LEU A 165 0.68 -5.93 -6.17
N VAL A 166 0.65 -4.92 -7.07
CA VAL A 166 -0.04 -4.99 -8.35
C VAL A 166 0.88 -5.51 -9.44
N GLN A 167 0.36 -6.40 -10.30
CA GLN A 167 1.07 -6.96 -11.43
C GLN A 167 0.51 -6.43 -12.77
N LYS A 168 1.28 -6.58 -13.84
CA LYS A 168 0.77 -6.38 -15.21
C LYS A 168 -0.44 -7.30 -15.44
N LYS A 169 -1.39 -6.85 -16.24
CA LYS A 169 -2.67 -7.53 -16.54
C LYS A 169 -3.64 -7.59 -15.36
N THR A 170 -3.34 -6.98 -14.19
CA THR A 170 -4.35 -6.82 -13.14
C THR A 170 -5.49 -5.97 -13.66
N PRO A 171 -6.76 -6.46 -13.60
CA PRO A 171 -7.92 -5.68 -14.00
C PRO A 171 -8.14 -4.50 -13.06
N ILE A 172 -8.62 -3.40 -13.63
CA ILE A 172 -9.03 -2.20 -12.91
C ILE A 172 -10.41 -1.78 -13.39
N PHE A 173 -11.35 -1.67 -12.45
CA PHE A 173 -12.70 -1.15 -12.69
C PHE A 173 -12.83 0.24 -12.10
N ILE A 174 -13.16 1.22 -12.93
CA ILE A 174 -13.29 2.63 -12.56
C ILE A 174 -14.76 3.03 -12.73
N THR A 175 -15.37 3.49 -11.66
CA THR A 175 -16.79 3.86 -11.62
C THR A 175 -17.02 5.15 -10.85
N THR A 176 -18.21 5.70 -10.97
CA THR A 176 -18.67 6.91 -10.23
C THR A 176 -18.73 6.68 -8.73
#